data_55bc7a98fc1b6102cf8d9ae6bd445bd4
#
_entry.id   55bc7a98fc1b6102cf8d9ae6bd445bd4
#
_cell.length_a   1.000
_cell.length_b   1.000
_cell.length_c   1.000
_cell.angle_alpha   90.00
_cell.angle_beta   90.00
_cell.angle_gamma   90.00
#
_symmetry.space_group_name_H-M   'P 1'
#
loop_
_entity.id
_entity.type
_entity.pdbx_description
1 polymer ?
#
loop_
_entity_poly.entity_id
_entity_poly.type
_entity_poly.pdbx_seq_one_letter_code
_entity_poly.pdbx_strand_id
1 'polypeptide(L)' 'TIEARKEILTEQRELLVARMEQMQKTLDILDHKIEVYENAVLTKEKQMLPI' A
#
# COMPACT_ATOMS: atom_id res chain seq x y z
N THR A 1 10.34 15.18 32.71
CA THR A 1 11.77 14.92 32.50
C THR A 1 12.07 14.67 31.03
N ILE A 2 13.31 14.73 30.65
CA ILE A 2 13.74 14.45 29.27
C ILE A 2 13.46 13.00 28.90
N GLU A 3 13.67 12.08 29.82
CA GLU A 3 13.39 10.66 29.59
C GLU A 3 11.91 10.37 29.38
N ALA A 4 11.05 11.01 30.17
CA ALA A 4 9.61 10.86 30.00
C ALA A 4 9.13 11.39 28.65
N ARG A 5 9.69 12.51 28.20
CA ARG A 5 9.40 13.05 26.86
C ARG A 5 9.87 12.12 25.76
N LYS A 6 11.05 11.54 25.93
CA LYS A 6 11.59 10.58 24.98
C LYS A 6 10.69 9.34 24.85
N GLU A 7 10.19 8.83 25.97
CA GLU A 7 9.27 7.69 25.96
C GLU A 7 7.99 8.00 25.18
N ILE A 8 7.41 9.17 25.42
CA ILE A 8 6.21 9.60 24.71
C ILE A 8 6.47 9.69 23.21
N LEU A 9 7.56 10.31 22.82
CA LEU A 9 7.94 10.43 21.41
C LEU A 9 8.21 9.07 20.77
N THR A 10 8.85 8.18 21.50
CA THR A 10 9.12 6.82 21.03
C THR A 10 7.82 6.05 20.79
N GLU A 11 6.87 6.17 21.71
CA GLU A 11 5.55 5.54 21.54
C GLU A 11 4.82 6.09 20.33
N GLN A 12 4.84 7.40 20.14
CA GLN A 12 4.21 8.04 18.98
C GLN A 12 4.88 7.59 17.68
N ARG A 13 6.20 7.46 17.69
CA ARG A 13 6.93 6.96 16.53
C ARG A 13 6.52 5.53 16.19
N GLU A 14 6.41 4.67 17.18
CA GLU A 14 6.01 3.28 16.99
C GLU A 14 4.58 3.17 16.43
N LEU A 15 3.66 3.98 16.93
CA LEU A 15 2.31 4.04 16.39
C LEU A 15 2.29 4.50 14.94
N LEU A 16 3.11 5.49 14.62
CA LEU A 16 3.21 6.00 13.25
C LEU A 16 3.80 4.95 12.31
N VAL A 17 4.83 4.25 12.73
CA VAL A 17 5.43 3.15 11.96
C VAL A 17 4.39 2.06 11.69
N ALA A 18 3.60 1.70 12.71
CA ALA A 18 2.53 0.70 12.54
C ALA A 18 1.50 1.16 11.50
N ARG A 19 1.13 2.43 11.51
CA ARG A 19 0.22 3.00 10.49
C ARG A 19 0.85 2.98 9.10
N MET A 20 2.12 3.30 9.00
CA MET A 20 2.83 3.24 7.72
C MET A 20 2.87 1.82 7.17
N GLU A 21 3.10 0.83 8.01
CA GLU A 21 3.07 -0.57 7.60
C GLU A 21 1.70 -0.99 7.09
N GLN A 22 0.62 -0.56 7.75
CA GLN A 22 -0.74 -0.82 7.29
C GLN A 22 -1.03 -0.15 5.95
N MET A 23 -0.60 1.09 5.80
CA MET A 23 -0.74 1.81 4.53
C MET A 23 0.05 1.14 3.42
N GLN A 24 1.25 0.64 3.71
CA GLN A 24 2.06 -0.07 2.73
C GLN A 24 1.36 -1.35 2.27
N LYS A 25 0.77 -2.11 3.17
CA LYS A 25 0.00 -3.32 2.83
C LYS A 25 -1.18 -2.98 1.94
N THR A 26 -1.90 -1.92 2.28
CA THR A 26 -3.04 -1.45 1.47
C THR A 26 -2.58 -1.02 0.09
N LEU A 27 -1.49 -0.28 0.03
CA LEU A 27 -0.91 0.15 -1.24
C LEU A 27 -0.50 -1.04 -2.10
N ASP A 28 0.14 -2.04 -1.52
CA ASP A 28 0.55 -3.26 -2.22
C ASP A 28 -0.66 -4.00 -2.79
N ILE A 29 -1.75 -4.07 -2.05
CA ILE A 29 -3.00 -4.69 -2.50
C ILE A 29 -3.58 -3.91 -3.69
N LEU A 30 -3.61 -2.59 -3.60
CA LEU A 30 -4.11 -1.74 -4.68
C LEU A 30 -3.25 -1.85 -5.94
N ASP A 31 -1.95 -1.82 -5.78
CA ASP A 31 -1.01 -1.99 -6.89
C ASP A 31 -1.22 -3.32 -7.60
N HIS A 32 -1.39 -4.38 -6.83
CA HIS A 32 -1.67 -5.71 -7.37
C HIS A 32 -2.99 -5.75 -8.14
N LYS A 33 -4.04 -5.16 -7.58
CA LYS A 33 -5.34 -5.10 -8.25
C LYS A 33 -5.27 -4.32 -9.55
N ILE A 34 -4.58 -3.20 -9.54
CA ILE A 34 -4.39 -2.38 -10.75
C ILE A 34 -3.68 -3.20 -11.83
N GLU A 35 -2.61 -3.89 -11.45
CA GLU A 35 -1.87 -4.75 -12.36
C GLU A 35 -2.74 -5.85 -12.96
N VAL A 36 -3.54 -6.50 -12.15
CA VAL A 36 -4.47 -7.55 -12.61
C VAL A 36 -5.48 -6.98 -13.60
N TYR A 37 -6.07 -5.82 -13.31
CA TYR A 37 -7.02 -5.18 -14.20
C TYR A 37 -6.39 -4.72 -15.50
N GLU A 38 -5.20 -4.17 -15.45
CA GLU A 38 -4.47 -3.76 -16.66
C GLU A 38 -4.20 -4.96 -17.56
N ASN A 39 -3.75 -6.06 -16.99
CA ASN A 39 -3.52 -7.28 -17.75
C ASN A 39 -4.82 -7.86 -18.34
N ALA A 40 -5.91 -7.79 -17.58
CA ALA A 40 -7.22 -8.24 -18.07
C ALA A 40 -7.70 -7.39 -19.25
N VAL A 41 -7.55 -6.08 -19.17
CA VAL A 41 -7.92 -5.16 -20.25
C VAL A 41 -7.09 -5.45 -21.49
N LEU A 42 -5.77 -5.58 -21.34
CA LEU A 42 -4.88 -5.90 -22.45
C LEU A 42 -5.25 -7.23 -23.10
N THR A 43 -5.57 -8.23 -22.32
CA THR A 43 -6.01 -9.54 -22.83
C THR A 43 -7.31 -9.43 -23.60
N LYS A 44 -8.27 -8.68 -23.08
CA LYS A 44 -9.55 -8.44 -23.77
C LYS A 44 -9.35 -7.69 -25.09
N GLU A 45 -8.52 -6.66 -25.08
CA GLU A 45 -8.21 -5.89 -26.29
C GLU A 45 -7.59 -6.78 -27.36
N LYS A 46 -6.65 -7.64 -26.97
CA LYS A 46 -6.07 -8.61 -27.90
C LYS A 46 -7.09 -9.57 -28.48
N GLN A 47 -8.05 -10.00 -27.68
CA GLN A 47 -9.11 -10.89 -28.15
C GLN A 47 -10.11 -10.20 -29.06
N MET A 48 -10.30 -8.91 -28.90
CA MET A 48 -11.26 -8.13 -29.69
C MET A 48 -10.67 -7.52 -30.97
N LEU A 49 -9.38 -7.35 -31.00
CA LEU A 49 -8.70 -6.73 -32.14
C LEU A 49 -8.85 -7.44 -33.48
N PRO A 50 -8.90 -8.75 -33.54
CA PRO A 50 -9.06 -9.44 -34.84
C PRO A 50 -10.40 -9.23 -35.51
N ILE A 51 -11.32 -8.66 -34.78
CA ILE A 51 -12.65 -8.38 -35.29
C ILE A 51 -12.69 -7.04 -35.98
#